data_52bd375e4dadcb27df567eb2e9c452ca
#
_entry.id   52bd375e4dadcb27df567eb2e9c452ca
#
_cell.length_a   1.000
_cell.length_b   1.000
_cell.length_c   1.000
_cell.angle_alpha   90.00
_cell.angle_beta   90.00
_cell.angle_gamma   90.00
#
_symmetry.space_group_name_H-M   'P 1'
#
loop_
_entity.id
_entity.type
_entity.pdbx_description
1 polymer ?
#
loop_
_entity_poly.entity_id
_entity_poly.type
_entity_poly.pdbx_seq_one_letter_code
_entity_poly.pdbx_strand_id
1 'polypeptide(L)'
;DAYDQHYYRTWMHELPPLRHMHRGAVLDVHHAIVPLTARARPSTQHLLQSAQLLPGQPGVHVLSPPDMVLHSAAHLFHESEFERGFRGVVDLDALLREFGAETDFWRCLLERSQVLGLEWPLHHALRYTQIIMDTQVPDFASEALAGSVPTSAWRSRLRDAVYLRALLPAHASTQDAWTPFARGALYVRGHTLRMPLHLLAPHLLRKTFYGLRPKGYP
;
A
#
# COMPACT_ATOMS: atom_id res chain seq x y z
N ASP A 1 15.12 -5.27 -20.31
CA ASP A 1 14.81 -5.51 -21.73
C ASP A 1 13.69 -4.56 -22.20
N ALA A 2 13.33 -4.59 -23.50
CA ALA A 2 12.28 -3.72 -24.06
C ALA A 2 10.89 -4.00 -23.42
N TYR A 3 10.63 -5.24 -23.04
CA TYR A 3 9.39 -5.60 -22.34
C TYR A 3 9.34 -5.00 -20.93
N ASP A 4 10.45 -5.05 -20.19
CA ASP A 4 10.52 -4.47 -18.85
C ASP A 4 10.30 -2.95 -18.92
N GLN A 5 10.90 -2.28 -19.89
CA GLN A 5 10.69 -0.84 -20.12
C GLN A 5 9.22 -0.53 -20.42
N HIS A 6 8.58 -1.34 -21.26
CA HIS A 6 7.16 -1.20 -21.56
C HIS A 6 6.30 -1.48 -20.32
N TYR A 7 6.60 -2.55 -19.58
CA TYR A 7 5.91 -2.95 -18.35
C TYR A 7 5.91 -1.83 -17.31
N TYR A 8 7.09 -1.30 -16.96
CA TYR A 8 7.22 -0.24 -15.98
C TYR A 8 6.51 1.05 -16.41
N ARG A 9 6.68 1.48 -17.65
CA ARG A 9 6.11 2.73 -18.16
C ARG A 9 4.59 2.69 -18.34
N THR A 10 4.02 1.51 -18.64
CA THR A 10 2.62 1.40 -19.06
C THR A 10 1.73 0.89 -17.94
N TRP A 11 2.24 0.01 -17.07
CA TRP A 11 1.41 -0.70 -16.09
C TRP A 11 1.81 -0.44 -14.64
N MET A 12 3.06 -0.08 -14.39
CA MET A 12 3.54 0.17 -13.04
C MET A 12 3.36 1.65 -12.62
N HIS A 13 3.63 1.95 -11.39
CA HIS A 13 3.56 3.27 -10.78
C HIS A 13 4.94 3.90 -10.59
N GLU A 14 5.98 3.20 -11.02
CA GLU A 14 7.39 3.57 -10.86
C GLU A 14 8.16 3.37 -12.15
N LEU A 15 9.27 4.07 -12.30
CA LEU A 15 10.25 3.80 -13.34
C LEU A 15 11.10 2.59 -12.96
N PRO A 16 11.77 1.93 -13.95
CA PRO A 16 12.76 0.90 -13.62
C PRO A 16 13.77 1.46 -12.60
N PRO A 17 14.14 0.66 -11.56
CA PRO A 17 15.04 1.13 -10.52
C PRO A 17 16.35 1.71 -11.09
N LEU A 18 16.68 2.92 -10.68
CA LEU A 18 17.91 3.60 -11.07
C LEU A 18 19.01 3.23 -10.09
N ARG A 19 20.11 2.70 -10.60
CA ARG A 19 21.27 2.35 -9.77
C ARG A 19 22.40 3.35 -9.95
N HIS A 20 22.87 3.90 -8.85
CA HIS A 20 24.05 4.78 -8.90
C HIS A 20 25.30 3.98 -9.25
N MET A 21 25.99 4.38 -10.33
CA MET A 21 27.08 3.60 -10.92
C MET A 21 28.24 3.31 -9.96
N HIS A 22 28.55 4.25 -9.05
CA HIS A 22 29.71 4.10 -8.16
C HIS A 22 29.35 3.72 -6.71
N ARG A 23 28.15 4.13 -6.22
CA ARG A 23 27.77 3.91 -4.82
C ARG A 23 26.89 2.68 -4.62
N GLY A 24 26.38 2.07 -5.69
CA GLY A 24 25.46 0.94 -5.60
C GLY A 24 24.09 1.28 -5.00
N ALA A 25 23.86 2.56 -4.63
CA ALA A 25 22.58 3.00 -4.14
C ALA A 25 21.50 2.88 -5.21
N VAL A 26 20.30 2.49 -4.81
CA VAL A 26 19.12 2.37 -5.68
C VAL A 26 18.19 3.54 -5.40
N LEU A 27 17.65 4.13 -6.46
CA LEU A 27 16.64 5.17 -6.42
C LEU A 27 15.42 4.67 -7.20
N ASP A 28 14.28 4.60 -6.52
CA ASP A 28 12.99 4.29 -7.11
C ASP A 28 12.21 5.58 -7.33
N VAL A 29 11.90 5.87 -8.59
CA VAL A 29 11.16 7.08 -8.98
C VAL A 29 9.72 6.71 -9.28
N HIS A 30 8.82 7.14 -8.41
CA HIS A 30 7.39 6.91 -8.54
C HIS A 30 6.72 8.09 -9.25
N HIS A 31 5.83 7.79 -10.20
CA HIS A 31 4.98 8.76 -10.87
C HIS A 31 3.50 8.63 -10.47
N ALA A 32 3.16 7.59 -9.71
CA ALA A 32 1.88 7.37 -9.05
C ALA A 32 2.09 6.57 -7.77
N ILE A 33 1.09 6.49 -6.88
CA ILE A 33 1.21 5.75 -5.61
C ILE A 33 0.73 4.29 -5.68
N VAL A 34 0.03 3.93 -6.75
CA VAL A 34 -0.37 2.55 -7.07
C VAL A 34 -0.21 2.31 -8.57
N PRO A 35 -0.08 1.05 -9.03
CA PRO A 35 0.01 0.74 -10.45
C PRO A 35 -1.13 1.36 -11.27
N LEU A 36 -0.82 1.86 -12.46
CA LEU A 36 -1.79 2.50 -13.35
C LEU A 36 -2.94 1.57 -13.77
N THR A 37 -2.72 0.26 -13.68
CA THR A 37 -3.72 -0.79 -13.94
C THR A 37 -4.57 -1.15 -12.72
N ALA A 38 -4.27 -0.58 -11.55
CA ALA A 38 -5.01 -0.85 -10.32
C ALA A 38 -6.46 -0.35 -10.39
N ARG A 39 -7.31 -0.93 -9.56
CA ARG A 39 -8.72 -0.51 -9.45
C ARG A 39 -8.86 0.89 -8.87
N ALA A 40 -8.10 1.20 -7.81
CA ALA A 40 -7.97 2.55 -7.29
C ALA A 40 -7.02 3.36 -8.19
N ARG A 41 -7.42 4.58 -8.53
CA ARG A 41 -6.62 5.46 -9.40
C ARG A 41 -6.50 6.85 -8.78
N PRO A 42 -5.78 6.95 -7.64
CA PRO A 42 -5.57 8.25 -7.00
C PRO A 42 -4.85 9.19 -7.95
N SER A 43 -5.36 10.42 -8.05
CA SER A 43 -4.79 11.44 -8.93
C SER A 43 -3.45 11.94 -8.39
N THR A 44 -2.36 11.69 -9.12
CA THR A 44 -1.04 12.25 -8.82
C THR A 44 -1.07 13.78 -8.82
N GLN A 45 -1.86 14.39 -9.70
CA GLN A 45 -2.01 15.84 -9.73
C GLN A 45 -2.59 16.39 -8.41
N HIS A 46 -3.61 15.74 -7.84
CA HIS A 46 -4.16 16.15 -6.55
C HIS A 46 -3.14 16.00 -5.41
N LEU A 47 -2.29 14.97 -5.44
CA LEU A 47 -1.22 14.79 -4.47
C LEU A 47 -0.16 15.91 -4.59
N LEU A 48 0.27 16.24 -5.79
CA LEU A 48 1.24 17.30 -6.03
C LEU A 48 0.70 18.70 -5.68
N GLN A 49 -0.59 18.94 -5.92
CA GLN A 49 -1.23 20.24 -5.58
C GLN A 49 -1.33 20.47 -4.07
N SER A 50 -1.46 19.39 -3.26
CA SER A 50 -1.51 19.48 -1.80
C SER A 50 -0.14 19.30 -1.13
N ALA A 51 0.91 19.01 -1.92
CA ALA A 51 2.26 18.83 -1.40
C ALA A 51 2.80 20.13 -0.77
N GLN A 52 3.51 19.98 0.34
CA GLN A 52 4.01 21.07 1.16
C GLN A 52 5.51 21.23 0.97
N LEU A 53 5.95 22.48 0.94
CA LEU A 53 7.40 22.78 0.88
C LEU A 53 8.07 22.29 2.17
N LEU A 54 9.16 21.54 2.02
CA LEU A 54 9.94 21.09 3.17
C LEU A 54 10.72 22.28 3.76
N PRO A 55 10.52 22.63 5.05
CA PRO A 55 11.22 23.72 5.70
C PRO A 55 12.75 23.59 5.56
N GLY A 56 13.42 24.65 5.19
CA GLY A 56 14.86 24.67 5.04
C GLY A 56 15.42 23.99 3.77
N GLN A 57 14.57 23.45 2.90
CA GLN A 57 14.98 22.79 1.65
C GLN A 57 14.24 23.38 0.44
N PRO A 58 14.73 24.46 -0.16
CA PRO A 58 14.08 25.11 -1.31
C PRO A 58 13.89 24.15 -2.47
N GLY A 59 12.66 24.10 -3.01
CA GLY A 59 12.32 23.24 -4.14
C GLY A 59 12.02 21.77 -3.80
N VAL A 60 12.16 21.38 -2.53
CA VAL A 60 11.76 20.03 -2.06
C VAL A 60 10.38 20.10 -1.45
N HIS A 61 9.48 19.24 -1.93
CA HIS A 61 8.12 19.11 -1.41
C HIS A 61 7.91 17.72 -0.84
N VAL A 62 7.07 17.65 0.18
CA VAL A 62 6.61 16.40 0.79
C VAL A 62 5.08 16.32 0.69
N LEU A 63 4.54 15.13 0.76
CA LEU A 63 3.08 14.96 0.81
C LEU A 63 2.51 15.69 2.04
N SER A 64 1.27 16.16 1.93
CA SER A 64 0.55 16.66 3.11
C SER A 64 0.35 15.56 4.15
N PRO A 65 0.20 15.86 5.45
CA PRO A 65 -0.01 14.85 6.49
C PRO A 65 -1.12 13.83 6.17
N PRO A 66 -2.33 14.22 5.73
CA PRO A 66 -3.34 13.26 5.30
C PRO A 66 -2.87 12.39 4.13
N ASP A 67 -2.18 12.97 3.15
CA ASP A 67 -1.70 12.23 1.97
C ASP A 67 -0.55 11.27 2.31
N MET A 68 0.27 11.56 3.33
CA MET A 68 1.27 10.62 3.85
C MET A 68 0.62 9.36 4.40
N VAL A 69 -0.46 9.52 5.19
CA VAL A 69 -1.22 8.39 5.73
C VAL A 69 -1.89 7.60 4.60
N LEU A 70 -2.53 8.28 3.65
CA LEU A 70 -3.20 7.64 2.51
C LEU A 70 -2.22 6.91 1.59
N HIS A 71 -1.05 7.47 1.36
CA HIS A 71 0.03 6.82 0.61
C HIS A 71 0.50 5.55 1.31
N SER A 72 0.80 5.63 2.61
CA SER A 72 1.24 4.48 3.40
C SER A 72 0.17 3.39 3.48
N ALA A 73 -1.11 3.77 3.64
CA ALA A 73 -2.24 2.86 3.64
C ALA A 73 -2.43 2.19 2.28
N ALA A 74 -2.38 2.97 1.19
CA ALA A 74 -2.48 2.44 -0.16
C ALA A 74 -1.34 1.46 -0.45
N HIS A 75 -0.11 1.83 -0.11
CA HIS A 75 1.06 0.99 -0.30
C HIS A 75 0.91 -0.34 0.45
N LEU A 76 0.60 -0.31 1.75
CA LEU A 76 0.46 -1.51 2.57
C LEU A 76 -0.66 -2.44 2.09
N PHE A 77 -1.84 -1.90 1.77
CA PHE A 77 -3.04 -2.72 1.48
C PHE A 77 -3.26 -3.06 0.00
N HIS A 78 -2.50 -2.45 -0.92
CA HIS A 78 -2.42 -2.90 -2.32
C HIS A 78 -1.22 -3.81 -2.59
N GLU A 79 -0.31 -3.96 -1.61
CA GLU A 79 0.80 -4.91 -1.70
C GLU A 79 0.30 -6.36 -1.82
N SER A 80 1.09 -7.19 -2.52
CA SER A 80 0.88 -8.64 -2.58
C SER A 80 1.76 -9.39 -1.58
N GLU A 81 2.79 -8.75 -1.05
CA GLU A 81 3.78 -9.35 -0.15
C GLU A 81 3.75 -8.65 1.21
N PHE A 82 3.45 -9.40 2.27
CA PHE A 82 3.31 -8.89 3.62
C PHE A 82 4.50 -9.25 4.54
N GLU A 83 5.66 -9.57 3.98
CA GLU A 83 6.86 -9.86 4.79
C GLU A 83 7.25 -8.70 5.70
N ARG A 84 7.01 -7.47 5.23
CA ARG A 84 7.22 -6.23 6.00
C ARG A 84 5.91 -5.59 6.47
N GLY A 85 4.82 -6.35 6.50
CA GLY A 85 3.49 -5.83 6.84
C GLY A 85 3.43 -5.16 8.21
N PHE A 86 4.10 -5.75 9.22
CA PHE A 86 4.16 -5.17 10.56
C PHE A 86 4.84 -3.80 10.57
N ARG A 87 5.93 -3.62 9.80
CA ARG A 87 6.58 -2.31 9.66
C ARG A 87 5.62 -1.27 9.10
N GLY A 88 4.85 -1.61 8.07
CA GLY A 88 3.85 -0.69 7.52
C GLY A 88 2.76 -0.30 8.54
N VAL A 89 2.38 -1.20 9.45
CA VAL A 89 1.46 -0.89 10.55
C VAL A 89 2.10 0.07 11.55
N VAL A 90 3.38 -0.14 11.91
CA VAL A 90 4.14 0.75 12.80
C VAL A 90 4.31 2.14 12.19
N ASP A 91 4.64 2.22 10.90
CA ASP A 91 4.77 3.49 10.18
C ASP A 91 3.44 4.26 10.15
N LEU A 92 2.32 3.55 9.91
CA LEU A 92 0.97 4.14 9.97
C LEU A 92 0.59 4.61 11.38
N ASP A 93 0.85 3.82 12.41
CA ASP A 93 0.62 4.20 13.81
C ASP A 93 1.39 5.48 14.17
N ALA A 94 2.67 5.56 13.77
CA ALA A 94 3.49 6.74 14.02
C ALA A 94 2.92 7.99 13.34
N LEU A 95 2.51 7.90 12.07
CA LEU A 95 1.89 9.01 11.35
C LEU A 95 0.57 9.44 11.99
N LEU A 96 -0.28 8.48 12.38
CA LEU A 96 -1.58 8.76 12.99
C LEU A 96 -1.43 9.38 14.38
N ARG A 97 -0.43 8.99 15.17
CA ARG A 97 -0.14 9.60 16.49
C ARG A 97 0.43 11.01 16.34
N GLU A 98 1.33 11.21 15.37
CA GLU A 98 1.95 12.51 15.13
C GLU A 98 0.91 13.54 14.69
N PHE A 99 0.14 13.23 13.65
CA PHE A 99 -0.78 14.18 13.05
C PHE A 99 -2.18 14.17 13.69
N GLY A 100 -2.58 13.07 14.31
CA GLY A 100 -3.93 12.89 14.87
C GLY A 100 -4.25 13.78 16.05
N ALA A 101 -3.25 14.45 16.64
CA ALA A 101 -3.43 15.45 17.70
C ALA A 101 -3.98 16.79 17.18
N GLU A 102 -3.85 17.07 15.88
CA GLU A 102 -4.33 18.29 15.26
C GLU A 102 -5.85 18.25 15.06
N THR A 103 -6.53 19.37 15.39
CA THR A 103 -8.00 19.46 15.47
C THR A 103 -8.71 19.03 14.18
N ASP A 104 -8.16 19.43 13.01
CA ASP A 104 -8.81 19.22 11.71
C ASP A 104 -8.26 18.02 10.93
N PHE A 105 -7.21 17.38 11.43
CA PHE A 105 -6.53 16.31 10.70
C PHE A 105 -7.46 15.18 10.26
N TRP A 106 -8.27 14.65 11.17
CA TRP A 106 -9.15 13.51 10.90
C TRP A 106 -10.22 13.82 9.85
N ARG A 107 -10.77 15.03 9.87
CA ARG A 107 -11.72 15.49 8.86
C ARG A 107 -11.04 15.62 7.50
N CYS A 108 -9.89 16.28 7.45
CA CYS A 108 -9.09 16.41 6.24
C CYS A 108 -8.68 15.04 5.69
N LEU A 109 -8.30 14.09 6.55
CA LEU A 109 -7.94 12.73 6.15
C LEU A 109 -9.11 12.01 5.46
N LEU A 110 -10.31 12.11 6.02
CA LEU A 110 -11.53 11.53 5.44
C LEU A 110 -11.87 12.16 4.09
N GLU A 111 -11.90 13.50 4.01
CA GLU A 111 -12.15 14.24 2.77
C GLU A 111 -11.12 13.88 1.68
N ARG A 112 -9.85 13.84 2.03
CA ARG A 112 -8.77 13.45 1.11
C ARG A 112 -8.92 12.01 0.64
N SER A 113 -9.33 11.09 1.51
CA SER A 113 -9.56 9.71 1.13
C SER A 113 -10.64 9.57 0.06
N GLN A 114 -11.71 10.36 0.14
CA GLN A 114 -12.78 10.41 -0.86
C GLN A 114 -12.28 10.99 -2.19
N VAL A 115 -11.57 12.14 -2.13
CA VAL A 115 -11.00 12.78 -3.33
C VAL A 115 -10.06 11.86 -4.10
N LEU A 116 -9.30 11.04 -3.38
CA LEU A 116 -8.33 10.11 -3.98
C LEU A 116 -8.89 8.70 -4.22
N GLY A 117 -10.12 8.39 -3.79
CA GLY A 117 -10.73 7.06 -3.88
C GLY A 117 -9.97 6.02 -3.04
N LEU A 118 -9.46 6.43 -1.87
CA LEU A 118 -8.64 5.61 -0.99
C LEU A 118 -9.32 5.28 0.36
N GLU A 119 -10.65 5.37 0.43
CA GLU A 119 -11.41 5.04 1.64
C GLU A 119 -11.21 3.60 2.08
N TRP A 120 -11.13 2.68 1.10
CA TRP A 120 -10.93 1.27 1.39
C TRP A 120 -9.57 0.98 2.07
N PRO A 121 -8.41 1.39 1.56
CA PRO A 121 -7.14 1.19 2.25
C PRO A 121 -7.07 1.96 3.58
N LEU A 122 -7.66 3.16 3.67
CA LEU A 122 -7.73 3.91 4.91
C LEU A 122 -8.52 3.17 5.99
N HIS A 123 -9.71 2.62 5.65
CA HIS A 123 -10.49 1.80 6.59
C HIS A 123 -9.64 0.66 7.19
N HIS A 124 -8.86 -0.04 6.36
CA HIS A 124 -8.00 -1.12 6.83
C HIS A 124 -6.83 -0.60 7.68
N ALA A 125 -6.24 0.52 7.30
CA ALA A 125 -5.19 1.17 8.07
C ALA A 125 -5.67 1.51 9.48
N LEU A 126 -6.77 2.26 9.61
CA LEU A 126 -7.31 2.63 10.92
C LEU A 126 -7.69 1.41 11.75
N ARG A 127 -8.36 0.42 11.14
CA ARG A 127 -8.75 -0.80 11.84
C ARG A 127 -7.56 -1.58 12.39
N TYR A 128 -6.54 -1.83 11.59
CA TYR A 128 -5.44 -2.68 12.02
C TYR A 128 -4.41 -1.96 12.87
N THR A 129 -4.25 -0.65 12.77
CA THR A 129 -3.47 0.12 13.74
C THR A 129 -4.16 0.14 15.11
N GLN A 130 -5.49 0.28 15.17
CA GLN A 130 -6.23 0.14 16.43
C GLN A 130 -6.05 -1.25 17.06
N ILE A 131 -6.21 -2.33 16.28
CA ILE A 131 -6.15 -3.70 16.83
C ILE A 131 -4.72 -4.09 17.25
N ILE A 132 -3.70 -3.69 16.51
CA ILE A 132 -2.32 -4.16 16.69
C ILE A 132 -1.51 -3.22 17.59
N MET A 133 -1.73 -1.89 17.46
CA MET A 133 -0.92 -0.85 18.09
C MET A 133 -1.68 -0.02 19.14
N ASP A 134 -2.97 -0.30 19.34
CA ASP A 134 -3.85 0.50 20.20
C ASP A 134 -3.86 1.99 19.84
N THR A 135 -3.81 2.27 18.52
CA THR A 135 -3.87 3.63 17.99
C THR A 135 -5.20 4.27 18.33
N GLN A 136 -5.19 5.47 18.89
CA GLN A 136 -6.41 6.20 19.23
C GLN A 136 -7.00 6.83 17.96
N VAL A 137 -8.07 6.24 17.45
CA VAL A 137 -8.80 6.72 16.28
C VAL A 137 -10.19 7.20 16.75
N PRO A 138 -10.61 8.43 16.44
CA PRO A 138 -11.94 8.92 16.81
C PRO A 138 -13.06 8.05 16.20
N ASP A 139 -14.12 7.79 16.94
CA ASP A 139 -15.24 6.95 16.53
C ASP A 139 -15.85 7.43 15.20
N PHE A 140 -16.04 8.75 15.04
CA PHE A 140 -16.59 9.31 13.82
C PHE A 140 -15.76 8.98 12.56
N ALA A 141 -14.43 8.85 12.70
CA ALA A 141 -13.55 8.52 11.56
C ALA A 141 -13.71 7.05 11.15
N SER A 142 -13.84 6.15 12.13
CA SER A 142 -14.13 4.74 11.89
C SER A 142 -15.53 4.53 11.30
N GLU A 143 -16.53 5.24 11.81
CA GLU A 143 -17.92 5.19 11.35
C GLU A 143 -18.07 5.72 9.91
N ALA A 144 -17.43 6.83 9.58
CA ALA A 144 -17.45 7.41 8.23
C ALA A 144 -16.95 6.43 7.15
N LEU A 145 -15.99 5.57 7.50
CA LEU A 145 -15.43 4.59 6.60
C LEU A 145 -16.14 3.23 6.62
N ALA A 146 -17.09 3.00 7.54
CA ALA A 146 -17.79 1.72 7.66
C ALA A 146 -18.52 1.32 6.37
N GLY A 147 -19.03 2.31 5.63
CA GLY A 147 -19.71 2.11 4.34
C GLY A 147 -18.79 1.71 3.18
N SER A 148 -17.50 2.03 3.24
CA SER A 148 -16.54 1.71 2.19
C SER A 148 -16.17 0.22 2.12
N VAL A 149 -16.51 -0.53 3.18
CA VAL A 149 -16.30 -1.99 3.26
C VAL A 149 -17.56 -2.68 3.77
N PRO A 150 -18.64 -2.70 2.97
CA PRO A 150 -19.88 -3.35 3.39
C PRO A 150 -19.65 -4.84 3.58
N THR A 151 -19.77 -5.31 4.82
CA THR A 151 -19.51 -6.71 5.15
C THR A 151 -20.43 -7.20 6.25
N SER A 152 -20.92 -8.43 6.06
CA SER A 152 -21.54 -9.18 7.17
C SER A 152 -20.50 -9.49 8.25
N ALA A 153 -20.95 -9.67 9.48
CA ALA A 153 -20.07 -9.92 10.63
C ALA A 153 -19.08 -11.08 10.42
N TRP A 154 -19.53 -12.18 9.77
CA TRP A 154 -18.66 -13.32 9.50
C TRP A 154 -17.55 -13.01 8.49
N ARG A 155 -17.83 -12.22 7.44
CA ARG A 155 -16.82 -11.78 6.47
C ARG A 155 -15.79 -10.84 7.12
N SER A 156 -16.23 -9.97 8.02
CA SER A 156 -15.32 -9.11 8.78
C SER A 156 -14.37 -9.97 9.64
N ARG A 157 -14.89 -10.95 10.38
CA ARG A 157 -14.08 -11.88 11.18
C ARG A 157 -13.09 -12.68 10.33
N LEU A 158 -13.52 -13.18 9.18
CA LEU A 158 -12.62 -13.91 8.27
C LEU A 158 -11.51 -12.98 7.73
N ARG A 159 -11.86 -11.78 7.33
CA ARG A 159 -10.88 -10.77 6.88
C ARG A 159 -9.88 -10.46 7.97
N ASP A 160 -10.33 -10.22 9.20
CA ASP A 160 -9.44 -9.97 10.33
C ASP A 160 -8.53 -11.17 10.60
N ALA A 161 -9.05 -12.38 10.57
CA ALA A 161 -8.27 -13.59 10.75
C ALA A 161 -7.15 -13.74 9.69
N VAL A 162 -7.39 -13.30 8.46
CA VAL A 162 -6.41 -13.30 7.38
C VAL A 162 -5.38 -12.18 7.54
N TYR A 163 -5.84 -10.94 7.72
CA TYR A 163 -4.93 -9.80 7.80
C TYR A 163 -4.06 -9.81 9.06
N LEU A 164 -4.60 -10.16 10.22
CA LEU A 164 -3.82 -10.23 11.45
C LEU A 164 -2.67 -11.24 11.35
N ARG A 165 -2.89 -12.38 10.69
CA ARG A 165 -1.81 -13.35 10.45
C ARG A 165 -0.72 -12.83 9.51
N ALA A 166 -1.07 -11.97 8.56
CA ALA A 166 -0.11 -11.43 7.60
C ALA A 166 0.63 -10.19 8.10
N LEU A 167 -0.06 -9.35 8.90
CA LEU A 167 0.48 -8.08 9.40
C LEU A 167 1.35 -8.25 10.65
N LEU A 168 1.17 -9.32 11.43
CA LEU A 168 2.01 -9.58 12.60
C LEU A 168 3.44 -9.99 12.20
N PRO A 169 4.43 -9.76 13.08
CA PRO A 169 5.82 -10.09 12.82
C PRO A 169 6.00 -11.56 12.40
N ALA A 170 7.01 -11.82 11.57
CA ALA A 170 7.39 -13.19 11.19
C ALA A 170 8.17 -13.87 12.33
N HIS A 171 7.47 -14.23 13.42
CA HIS A 171 8.04 -14.85 14.60
C HIS A 171 7.21 -16.08 15.05
N ALA A 172 7.85 -17.07 15.65
CA ALA A 172 7.18 -18.32 16.06
C ALA A 172 6.00 -18.10 17.03
N SER A 173 6.03 -17.03 17.83
CA SER A 173 4.94 -16.69 18.77
C SER A 173 3.69 -16.08 18.11
N THR A 174 3.81 -15.65 16.86
CA THR A 174 2.73 -14.95 16.14
C THR A 174 2.27 -15.71 14.90
N GLN A 175 2.98 -16.78 14.52
CA GLN A 175 2.65 -17.61 13.37
C GLN A 175 1.95 -18.89 13.80
N ASP A 176 0.98 -19.31 13.03
CA ASP A 176 0.28 -20.58 13.15
C ASP A 176 0.25 -21.33 11.81
N ALA A 177 -0.33 -22.53 11.79
CA ALA A 177 -0.45 -23.35 10.58
C ALA A 177 -1.26 -22.66 9.46
N TRP A 178 -2.09 -21.69 9.78
CA TRP A 178 -2.91 -20.94 8.81
C TRP A 178 -2.21 -19.70 8.22
N THR A 179 -1.10 -19.28 8.81
CA THR A 179 -0.35 -18.11 8.34
C THR A 179 0.09 -18.19 6.87
N PRO A 180 0.62 -19.32 6.36
CA PRO A 180 0.96 -19.46 4.94
C PRO A 180 -0.26 -19.30 4.02
N PHE A 181 -1.41 -19.85 4.41
CA PHE A 181 -2.66 -19.71 3.64
C PHE A 181 -3.17 -18.27 3.64
N ALA A 182 -3.12 -17.58 4.78
CA ALA A 182 -3.48 -16.17 4.88
C ALA A 182 -2.62 -15.30 3.96
N ARG A 183 -1.30 -15.48 4.01
CA ARG A 183 -0.36 -14.78 3.12
C ARG A 183 -0.59 -15.11 1.65
N GLY A 184 -0.83 -16.38 1.31
CA GLY A 184 -1.16 -16.82 -0.04
C GLY A 184 -2.45 -16.17 -0.58
N ALA A 185 -3.50 -16.11 0.25
CA ALA A 185 -4.76 -15.44 -0.11
C ALA A 185 -4.56 -13.94 -0.38
N LEU A 186 -3.78 -13.25 0.47
CA LEU A 186 -3.46 -11.84 0.28
C LEU A 186 -2.54 -11.59 -0.91
N TYR A 187 -1.62 -12.51 -1.19
CA TYR A 187 -0.78 -12.48 -2.39
C TYR A 187 -1.64 -12.48 -3.67
N VAL A 188 -2.54 -13.45 -3.79
CA VAL A 188 -3.47 -13.51 -4.94
C VAL A 188 -4.33 -12.26 -5.01
N ARG A 189 -4.87 -11.82 -3.87
CA ARG A 189 -5.69 -10.62 -3.79
C ARG A 189 -4.91 -9.36 -4.23
N GLY A 190 -3.69 -9.16 -3.73
CA GLY A 190 -2.84 -8.02 -4.10
C GLY A 190 -2.62 -7.95 -5.62
N HIS A 191 -2.33 -9.09 -6.25
CA HIS A 191 -2.19 -9.16 -7.70
C HIS A 191 -3.47 -8.78 -8.44
N THR A 192 -4.63 -9.24 -7.97
CA THR A 192 -5.94 -8.90 -8.60
C THR A 192 -6.35 -7.44 -8.40
N LEU A 193 -5.86 -6.79 -7.35
CA LEU A 193 -6.09 -5.35 -7.14
C LEU A 193 -5.21 -4.48 -8.06
N ARG A 194 -3.97 -4.92 -8.27
CA ARG A 194 -2.97 -4.18 -9.06
C ARG A 194 -3.19 -4.34 -10.57
N MET A 195 -3.67 -5.50 -11.02
CA MET A 195 -3.76 -5.81 -12.43
C MET A 195 -5.01 -6.62 -12.76
N PRO A 196 -5.77 -6.26 -13.81
CA PRO A 196 -6.88 -7.07 -14.31
C PRO A 196 -6.40 -8.45 -14.75
N LEU A 197 -7.25 -9.48 -14.56
CA LEU A 197 -6.88 -10.88 -14.82
C LEU A 197 -6.41 -11.14 -16.25
N HIS A 198 -6.95 -10.43 -17.25
CA HIS A 198 -6.53 -10.59 -18.66
C HIS A 198 -5.11 -10.09 -18.94
N LEU A 199 -4.57 -9.19 -18.11
CA LEU A 199 -3.17 -8.76 -18.16
C LEU A 199 -2.30 -9.60 -17.21
N LEU A 200 -2.84 -9.98 -16.06
CA LEU A 200 -2.14 -10.74 -15.03
C LEU A 200 -1.77 -12.15 -15.52
N ALA A 201 -2.69 -12.87 -16.17
CA ALA A 201 -2.45 -14.23 -16.62
C ALA A 201 -1.30 -14.33 -17.65
N PRO A 202 -1.26 -13.55 -18.73
CA PRO A 202 -0.12 -13.54 -19.67
C PRO A 202 1.20 -13.12 -18.99
N HIS A 203 1.14 -12.14 -18.07
CA HIS A 203 2.32 -11.70 -17.34
C HIS A 203 2.92 -12.81 -16.47
N LEU A 204 2.10 -13.52 -15.69
CA LEU A 204 2.54 -14.64 -14.85
C LEU A 204 3.07 -15.80 -15.70
N LEU A 205 2.39 -16.17 -16.78
CA LEU A 205 2.87 -17.18 -17.71
C LEU A 205 4.25 -16.80 -18.26
N ARG A 206 4.41 -15.58 -18.74
CA ARG A 206 5.70 -15.09 -19.25
C ARG A 206 6.79 -15.14 -18.16
N LYS A 207 6.50 -14.65 -16.95
CA LYS A 207 7.45 -14.68 -15.82
C LYS A 207 7.90 -16.10 -15.49
N THR A 208 6.98 -17.07 -15.52
CA THR A 208 7.27 -18.49 -15.28
C THR A 208 8.19 -19.04 -16.39
N PHE A 209 7.88 -18.79 -17.66
CA PHE A 209 8.70 -19.25 -18.79
C PHE A 209 10.09 -18.62 -18.81
N TYR A 210 10.22 -17.31 -18.48
CA TYR A 210 11.52 -16.65 -18.43
C TYR A 210 12.31 -16.98 -17.15
N GLY A 211 11.63 -17.24 -16.03
CA GLY A 211 12.26 -17.70 -14.80
C GLY A 211 12.83 -19.12 -14.89
N LEU A 212 12.35 -19.95 -15.83
CA LEU A 212 12.85 -21.29 -16.11
C LEU A 212 14.04 -21.29 -17.09
N ARG A 213 14.36 -20.15 -17.73
CA ARG A 213 15.57 -20.05 -18.54
C ARG A 213 16.79 -19.96 -17.62
N PRO A 214 17.82 -20.82 -17.79
CA PRO A 214 19.05 -20.66 -17.06
C PRO A 214 19.59 -19.25 -17.32
N LYS A 215 19.94 -18.53 -16.25
CA LYS A 215 20.64 -17.25 -16.34
C LYS A 215 22.00 -17.55 -17.00
N GLY A 216 22.07 -17.42 -18.32
CA GLY A 216 23.35 -17.40 -19.02
C GLY A 216 24.11 -16.19 -18.48
N TYR A 217 25.22 -16.44 -17.83
CA TYR A 217 26.20 -15.42 -17.57
C TYR A 217 26.70 -14.89 -18.94
N PRO A 218 26.84 -13.54 -19.08
CA PRO A 218 27.62 -13.00 -20.18
C PRO A 218 29.08 -13.34 -20.01
#